data_b29460b681d446d5288497f3a0588ca0
#
_entry.id   b29460b681d446d5288497f3a0588ca0
#
_cell.length_a   1.000
_cell.length_b   1.000
_cell.length_c   1.000
_cell.angle_alpha   90.00
_cell.angle_beta   90.00
_cell.angle_gamma   90.00
#
_symmetry.space_group_name_H-M   'P 1'
#
loop_
_entity.id
_entity.type
_entity.pdbx_description
1 polymer ?
#
loop_
_entity_poly.entity_id
_entity_poly.type
_entity_poly.pdbx_seq_one_letter_code
_entity_poly.pdbx_strand_id
1 'polypeptide(L)'
;MNTATQATPDPVARLVAYFEGLSPQSVAQLGQHYAAQARFKDPFNDVTGLPEIARIFEHMFVALIGPRFVVTQQVCQGAQCFLTWEFRFQFRAYHKGEEQVILGASHLVFDAQGLVTLHRDYWDAAEELYEKLPLVGSLMRWLKRRANT
;
A
#
# COMPACT_ATOMS: atom_id res chain seq x y z
N MET A 1 -0.33 -31.15 -31.67
CA MET A 1 -0.56 -29.72 -31.40
C MET A 1 -0.65 -29.54 -29.91
N ASN A 2 0.43 -29.10 -29.29
CA ASN A 2 0.44 -28.77 -27.86
C ASN A 2 -0.17 -27.38 -27.69
N THR A 3 -1.44 -27.32 -27.31
CA THR A 3 -2.01 -26.13 -26.70
C THR A 3 -1.44 -26.02 -25.29
N ALA A 4 -0.35 -25.28 -25.16
CA ALA A 4 0.12 -24.85 -23.84
C ALA A 4 -1.02 -24.01 -23.23
N THR A 5 -1.72 -24.62 -22.26
CA THR A 5 -2.64 -23.89 -21.41
C THR A 5 -1.79 -22.85 -20.69
N GLN A 6 -1.86 -21.61 -21.12
CA GLN A 6 -1.26 -20.50 -20.37
C GLN A 6 -1.99 -20.47 -19.03
N ALA A 7 -1.33 -20.95 -18.00
CA ALA A 7 -1.82 -20.82 -16.64
C ALA A 7 -2.06 -19.33 -16.35
N THR A 8 -3.30 -18.98 -15.98
CA THR A 8 -3.63 -17.64 -15.53
C THR A 8 -2.68 -17.28 -14.39
N PRO A 9 -1.98 -16.15 -14.46
CA PRO A 9 -1.05 -15.76 -13.40
C PRO A 9 -1.76 -15.74 -12.05
N ASP A 10 -1.07 -16.20 -11.01
CA ASP A 10 -1.56 -16.15 -9.63
C ASP A 10 -2.03 -14.71 -9.29
N PRO A 11 -3.25 -14.52 -8.76
CA PRO A 11 -3.77 -13.21 -8.41
C PRO A 11 -2.85 -12.40 -7.51
N VAL A 12 -2.19 -13.06 -6.56
CA VAL A 12 -1.24 -12.41 -5.65
C VAL A 12 -0.02 -11.92 -6.40
N ALA A 13 0.56 -12.76 -7.26
CA ALA A 13 1.73 -12.38 -8.06
C ALA A 13 1.41 -11.20 -9.01
N ARG A 14 0.22 -11.18 -9.61
CA ARG A 14 -0.24 -10.07 -10.45
C ARG A 14 -0.35 -8.77 -9.64
N LEU A 15 -0.94 -8.85 -8.45
CA LEU A 15 -1.14 -7.69 -7.59
C LEU A 15 0.20 -7.14 -7.08
N VAL A 16 1.12 -8.01 -6.67
CA VAL A 16 2.48 -7.61 -6.26
C VAL A 16 3.19 -6.88 -7.39
N ALA A 17 3.16 -7.43 -8.60
CA ALA A 17 3.75 -6.78 -9.77
C ALA A 17 3.11 -5.41 -10.05
N TYR A 18 1.80 -5.30 -9.90
CA TYR A 18 1.08 -4.03 -10.04
C TYR A 18 1.52 -3.00 -8.99
N PHE A 19 1.61 -3.38 -7.72
CA PHE A 19 2.06 -2.47 -6.66
C PHE A 19 3.50 -2.02 -6.84
N GLU A 20 4.41 -2.95 -7.15
CA GLU A 20 5.82 -2.60 -7.34
C GLU A 20 6.07 -1.77 -8.59
N GLY A 21 5.20 -1.89 -9.59
CA GLY A 21 5.23 -1.09 -10.82
C GLY A 21 4.26 0.10 -10.84
N LEU A 22 3.63 0.43 -9.71
CA LEU A 22 2.62 1.48 -9.63
C LEU A 22 3.20 2.83 -10.07
N SER A 23 2.46 3.52 -10.93
CA SER A 23 2.80 4.84 -11.47
C SER A 23 1.54 5.69 -11.59
N PRO A 24 1.65 7.02 -11.77
CA PRO A 24 0.49 7.86 -12.04
C PRO A 24 -0.37 7.35 -13.21
N GLN A 25 0.27 6.79 -14.24
CA GLN A 25 -0.42 6.27 -15.42
C GLN A 25 -1.11 4.94 -15.14
N SER A 26 -0.50 4.06 -14.35
CA SER A 26 -1.05 2.73 -14.08
C SER A 26 -2.21 2.73 -13.08
N VAL A 27 -2.45 3.84 -12.36
CA VAL A 27 -3.63 3.98 -11.49
C VAL A 27 -4.93 3.80 -12.28
N ALA A 28 -4.97 4.20 -13.54
CA ALA A 28 -6.12 3.99 -14.43
C ALA A 28 -6.45 2.49 -14.67
N GLN A 29 -5.51 1.59 -14.40
CA GLN A 29 -5.67 0.15 -14.56
C GLN A 29 -6.12 -0.55 -13.27
N LEU A 30 -6.46 0.20 -12.23
CA LEU A 30 -6.86 -0.33 -10.92
C LEU A 30 -7.98 -1.36 -11.02
N GLY A 31 -8.95 -1.15 -11.90
CA GLY A 31 -10.08 -2.06 -12.14
C GLY A 31 -9.71 -3.43 -12.71
N GLN A 32 -8.47 -3.61 -13.18
CA GLN A 32 -7.96 -4.93 -13.60
C GLN A 32 -7.50 -5.77 -12.39
N HIS A 33 -7.34 -5.15 -11.21
CA HIS A 33 -6.81 -5.79 -10.00
C HIS A 33 -7.80 -5.75 -8.84
N TYR A 34 -8.71 -4.78 -8.81
CA TYR A 34 -9.68 -4.55 -7.74
C TYR A 34 -11.11 -4.71 -8.25
N ALA A 35 -11.96 -5.32 -7.43
CA ALA A 35 -13.40 -5.36 -7.68
C ALA A 35 -13.99 -3.94 -7.63
N ALA A 36 -15.10 -3.73 -8.36
CA ALA A 36 -15.72 -2.41 -8.50
C ALA A 36 -16.10 -1.78 -7.15
N GLN A 37 -16.48 -2.60 -6.15
CA GLN A 37 -16.87 -2.18 -4.81
C GLN A 37 -15.86 -2.58 -3.75
N ALA A 38 -14.59 -2.70 -4.12
CA ALA A 38 -13.52 -3.02 -3.18
C ALA A 38 -13.46 -1.97 -2.06
N ARG A 39 -13.17 -2.44 -0.85
CA ARG A 39 -12.88 -1.57 0.29
C ARG A 39 -11.36 -1.42 0.44
N PHE A 40 -10.94 -0.19 0.65
CA PHE A 40 -9.56 0.15 0.99
C PHE A 40 -9.54 0.87 2.35
N LYS A 41 -8.69 0.42 3.25
CA LYS A 41 -8.47 1.05 4.53
C LYS A 41 -6.98 1.15 4.85
N ASP A 42 -6.57 2.33 5.30
CA ASP A 42 -5.25 2.58 5.89
C ASP A 42 -5.41 3.44 7.16
N PRO A 43 -4.33 3.90 7.82
CA PRO A 43 -4.45 4.73 9.02
C PRO A 43 -5.23 6.04 8.83
N PHE A 44 -5.38 6.53 7.59
CA PHE A 44 -6.01 7.82 7.29
C PHE A 44 -7.29 7.70 6.49
N ASN A 45 -7.52 6.58 5.82
CA ASN A 45 -8.61 6.41 4.87
C ASN A 45 -9.42 5.14 5.17
N ASP A 46 -10.71 5.19 4.88
CA ASP A 46 -11.60 4.04 4.85
C ASP A 46 -12.66 4.32 3.77
N VAL A 47 -12.45 3.76 2.58
CA VAL A 47 -13.25 4.07 1.39
C VAL A 47 -13.71 2.82 0.67
N THR A 48 -14.73 2.95 -0.14
CA THR A 48 -15.28 1.88 -0.98
C THR A 48 -15.44 2.38 -2.41
N GLY A 49 -15.03 1.53 -3.37
CA GLY A 49 -15.17 1.79 -4.79
C GLY A 49 -13.90 2.26 -5.47
N LEU A 50 -13.77 1.90 -6.75
CA LEU A 50 -12.59 2.21 -7.54
C LEU A 50 -12.25 3.70 -7.64
N PRO A 51 -13.22 4.63 -7.86
CA PRO A 51 -12.90 6.05 -7.94
C PRO A 51 -12.25 6.58 -6.67
N GLU A 52 -12.73 6.16 -5.50
CA GLU A 52 -12.21 6.61 -4.21
C GLU A 52 -10.82 6.04 -3.94
N ILE A 53 -10.58 4.78 -4.27
CA ILE A 53 -9.26 4.13 -4.14
C ILE A 53 -8.26 4.78 -5.09
N ALA A 54 -8.66 5.04 -6.34
CA ALA A 54 -7.82 5.71 -7.32
C ALA A 54 -7.36 7.09 -6.83
N ARG A 55 -8.24 7.87 -6.21
CA ARG A 55 -7.87 9.18 -5.64
C ARG A 55 -6.78 9.09 -4.59
N ILE A 56 -6.81 8.05 -3.75
CA ILE A 56 -5.78 7.85 -2.73
C ILE A 56 -4.41 7.64 -3.38
N PHE A 57 -4.33 6.77 -4.37
CA PHE A 57 -3.08 6.51 -5.09
C PHE A 57 -2.62 7.72 -5.92
N GLU A 58 -3.52 8.42 -6.58
CA GLU A 58 -3.20 9.66 -7.30
C GLU A 58 -2.65 10.73 -6.38
N HIS A 59 -3.28 10.92 -5.21
CA HIS A 59 -2.83 11.88 -4.20
C HIS A 59 -1.43 11.54 -3.68
N MET A 60 -1.12 10.28 -3.50
CA MET A 60 0.21 9.81 -3.08
C MET A 60 1.30 10.31 -4.05
N PHE A 61 1.07 10.19 -5.37
CA PHE A 61 2.02 10.67 -6.38
C PHE A 61 2.14 12.19 -6.43
N VAL A 62 1.07 12.91 -6.08
CA VAL A 62 1.11 14.38 -5.99
C VAL A 62 1.85 14.83 -4.73
N ALA A 63 1.60 14.17 -3.61
CA ALA A 63 2.11 14.59 -2.30
C ALA A 63 3.59 14.23 -2.08
N LEU A 64 4.06 13.14 -2.67
CA LEU A 64 5.38 12.58 -2.42
C LEU A 64 6.26 12.56 -3.68
N ILE A 65 7.57 12.47 -3.47
CA ILE A 65 8.55 12.32 -4.55
C ILE A 65 8.95 10.86 -4.65
N GLY A 66 8.78 10.24 -5.82
CA GLY A 66 9.21 8.89 -6.14
C GLY A 66 8.63 7.80 -5.24
N PRO A 67 7.33 7.84 -4.87
CA PRO A 67 6.76 6.82 -4.01
C PRO A 67 6.78 5.47 -4.72
N ARG A 68 7.26 4.44 -4.03
CA ARG A 68 7.32 3.07 -4.55
C ARG A 68 7.19 2.05 -3.43
N PHE A 69 6.61 0.91 -3.74
CA PHE A 69 6.49 -0.24 -2.85
C PHE A 69 7.51 -1.31 -3.21
N VAL A 70 8.08 -1.94 -2.18
CA VAL A 70 8.90 -3.14 -2.30
C VAL A 70 8.28 -4.19 -1.41
N VAL A 71 7.69 -5.24 -2.00
CA VAL A 71 7.08 -6.34 -1.25
C VAL A 71 8.19 -7.28 -0.79
N THR A 72 8.25 -7.52 0.51
CA THR A 72 9.33 -8.30 1.13
C THR A 72 8.94 -9.74 1.41
N GLN A 73 7.68 -9.99 1.81
CA GLN A 73 7.17 -11.33 2.11
C GLN A 73 5.68 -11.43 1.78
N GLN A 74 5.22 -12.67 1.60
CA GLN A 74 3.80 -12.96 1.45
C GLN A 74 3.45 -14.26 2.20
N VAL A 75 2.28 -14.24 2.84
CA VAL A 75 1.67 -15.40 3.49
C VAL A 75 0.23 -15.48 3.03
N CYS A 76 -0.14 -16.56 2.34
CA CYS A 76 -1.47 -16.72 1.77
C CYS A 76 -2.17 -17.94 2.32
N GLN A 77 -3.47 -17.80 2.55
CA GLN A 77 -4.35 -18.89 2.96
C GLN A 77 -5.72 -18.73 2.29
N GLY A 78 -6.09 -19.66 1.42
CA GLY A 78 -7.33 -19.58 0.67
C GLY A 78 -7.39 -18.31 -0.18
N ALA A 79 -8.48 -17.56 -0.07
CA ALA A 79 -8.69 -16.31 -0.78
C ALA A 79 -8.05 -15.09 -0.09
N GLN A 80 -7.23 -15.29 0.92
CA GLN A 80 -6.60 -14.23 1.68
C GLN A 80 -5.08 -14.24 1.50
N CYS A 81 -4.48 -13.07 1.55
CA CYS A 81 -3.04 -12.92 1.56
C CYS A 81 -2.61 -11.76 2.46
N PHE A 82 -1.54 -11.96 3.19
CA PHE A 82 -0.82 -10.90 3.90
C PHE A 82 0.49 -10.64 3.20
N LEU A 83 0.76 -9.39 2.89
CA LEU A 83 2.03 -8.93 2.35
C LEU A 83 2.73 -8.07 3.40
N THR A 84 4.04 -8.22 3.55
CA THR A 84 4.86 -7.21 4.19
C THR A 84 5.58 -6.41 3.10
N TRP A 85 5.79 -5.12 3.34
CA TRP A 85 6.38 -4.24 2.36
C TRP A 85 7.18 -3.09 2.99
N GLU A 86 8.04 -2.52 2.18
CA GLU A 86 8.67 -1.22 2.40
C GLU A 86 8.02 -0.22 1.45
N PHE A 87 7.58 0.90 1.98
CA PHE A 87 7.14 2.04 1.19
C PHE A 87 8.23 3.10 1.22
N ARG A 88 8.81 3.38 0.07
CA ARG A 88 9.96 4.27 -0.08
C ARG A 88 9.55 5.52 -0.84
N PHE A 89 9.95 6.67 -0.33
CA PHE A 89 9.59 7.97 -0.91
C PHE A 89 10.51 9.07 -0.36
N GLN A 90 10.36 10.29 -0.89
CA GLN A 90 10.95 11.50 -0.31
C GLN A 90 9.85 12.51 -0.02
N PHE A 91 10.00 13.27 1.05
CA PHE A 91 9.15 14.43 1.32
C PHE A 91 9.49 15.58 0.39
N ARG A 92 8.48 16.35 -0.02
CA ARG A 92 8.70 17.56 -0.84
C ARG A 92 9.24 18.72 -0.01
N ALA A 93 8.80 18.85 1.24
CA ALA A 93 9.10 20.00 2.10
C ALA A 93 10.13 19.71 3.21
N TYR A 94 10.26 18.46 3.62
CA TYR A 94 11.08 18.02 4.76
C TYR A 94 12.11 16.99 4.31
N HIS A 95 13.28 16.96 4.99
CA HIS A 95 14.33 15.97 4.72
C HIS A 95 14.63 15.83 3.22
N LYS A 96 14.76 16.96 2.54
CA LYS A 96 14.97 17.01 1.08
C LYS A 96 16.19 16.20 0.67
N GLY A 97 15.99 15.33 -0.34
CA GLY A 97 17.02 14.44 -0.85
C GLY A 97 17.24 13.18 -0.02
N GLU A 98 16.53 13.01 1.10
CA GLU A 98 16.61 11.81 1.95
C GLU A 98 15.47 10.85 1.62
N GLU A 99 15.81 9.61 1.30
CA GLU A 99 14.80 8.55 1.14
C GLU A 99 14.22 8.18 2.51
N GLN A 100 12.88 8.20 2.58
CA GLN A 100 12.13 7.73 3.74
C GLN A 100 11.64 6.31 3.46
N VAL A 101 11.58 5.49 4.51
CA VAL A 101 11.08 4.12 4.44
C VAL A 101 10.02 3.93 5.51
N ILE A 102 8.82 3.48 5.11
CA ILE A 102 7.77 3.03 6.00
C ILE A 102 7.65 1.52 5.87
N LEU A 103 7.71 0.82 7.00
CA LEU A 103 7.45 -0.62 7.05
C LEU A 103 5.98 -0.86 7.35
N GLY A 104 5.37 -1.74 6.58
CA GLY A 104 3.96 -2.05 6.76
C GLY A 104 3.57 -3.42 6.26
N ALA A 105 2.30 -3.74 6.40
CA ALA A 105 1.69 -4.96 5.93
C ALA A 105 0.31 -4.66 5.36
N SER A 106 -0.11 -5.45 4.37
CA SER A 106 -1.45 -5.40 3.80
C SER A 106 -2.17 -6.72 4.02
N HIS A 107 -3.43 -6.64 4.44
CA HIS A 107 -4.36 -7.75 4.39
C HIS A 107 -5.20 -7.61 3.12
N LEU A 108 -5.17 -8.64 2.28
CA LEU A 108 -5.86 -8.70 1.00
C LEU A 108 -6.85 -9.86 0.99
N VAL A 109 -8.04 -9.62 0.48
CA VAL A 109 -9.04 -10.66 0.21
C VAL A 109 -9.41 -10.58 -1.27
N PHE A 110 -9.43 -11.73 -1.95
CA PHE A 110 -9.73 -11.85 -3.37
C PHE A 110 -11.08 -12.51 -3.59
N ASP A 111 -11.79 -12.12 -4.64
CA ASP A 111 -12.98 -12.82 -5.10
C ASP A 111 -12.64 -14.00 -6.02
N ALA A 112 -13.69 -14.68 -6.52
CA ALA A 112 -13.53 -15.84 -7.40
C ALA A 112 -12.86 -15.49 -8.74
N GLN A 113 -12.88 -14.24 -9.17
CA GLN A 113 -12.23 -13.74 -10.38
C GLN A 113 -10.77 -13.29 -10.13
N GLY A 114 -10.28 -13.40 -8.90
CA GLY A 114 -8.95 -12.97 -8.54
C GLY A 114 -8.80 -11.45 -8.38
N LEU A 115 -9.91 -10.74 -8.16
CA LEU A 115 -9.91 -9.30 -7.89
C LEU A 115 -9.94 -9.03 -6.39
N VAL A 116 -9.24 -8.00 -5.96
CA VAL A 116 -9.23 -7.57 -4.56
C VAL A 116 -10.60 -7.01 -4.17
N THR A 117 -11.19 -7.55 -3.11
CA THR A 117 -12.42 -7.05 -2.50
C THR A 117 -12.16 -6.28 -1.22
N LEU A 118 -11.08 -6.61 -0.52
CA LEU A 118 -10.60 -5.90 0.66
C LEU A 118 -9.09 -5.70 0.56
N HIS A 119 -8.66 -4.46 0.77
CA HIS A 119 -7.27 -4.09 0.96
C HIS A 119 -7.16 -3.25 2.24
N ARG A 120 -6.55 -3.79 3.26
CA ARG A 120 -6.31 -3.05 4.49
C ARG A 120 -4.82 -3.01 4.81
N ASP A 121 -4.30 -1.78 4.92
CA ASP A 121 -2.92 -1.53 5.31
C ASP A 121 -2.80 -1.36 6.81
N TYR A 122 -1.80 -2.01 7.38
CA TYR A 122 -1.39 -1.90 8.77
C TYR A 122 0.03 -1.36 8.85
N TRP A 123 0.17 -0.16 9.37
CA TRP A 123 1.46 0.41 9.68
C TRP A 123 1.32 1.43 10.81
N ASP A 124 2.38 1.60 11.58
CA ASP A 124 2.38 2.51 12.72
C ASP A 124 2.65 3.94 12.24
N ALA A 125 1.58 4.72 12.06
CA ALA A 125 1.69 6.09 11.60
C ALA A 125 2.44 7.00 12.59
N ALA A 126 2.39 6.70 13.87
CA ALA A 126 3.10 7.47 14.89
C ALA A 126 4.61 7.28 14.76
N GLU A 127 5.07 6.03 14.67
CA GLU A 127 6.49 5.71 14.53
C GLU A 127 7.02 5.98 13.13
N GLU A 128 6.31 5.52 12.11
CA GLU A 128 6.80 5.51 10.73
C GLU A 128 6.67 6.88 10.04
N LEU A 129 5.73 7.72 10.46
CA LEU A 129 5.49 9.01 9.83
C LEU A 129 5.62 10.19 10.80
N TYR A 130 4.84 10.23 11.87
CA TYR A 130 4.76 11.42 12.73
C TYR A 130 6.05 11.70 13.49
N GLU A 131 6.80 10.68 13.88
CA GLU A 131 8.12 10.86 14.49
C GLU A 131 9.15 11.49 13.56
N LYS A 132 8.95 11.39 12.25
CA LYS A 132 9.83 11.94 11.20
C LYS A 132 9.52 13.40 10.88
N LEU A 133 8.37 13.91 11.31
CA LEU A 133 7.97 15.29 11.05
C LEU A 133 8.51 16.23 12.13
N PRO A 134 8.95 17.47 11.76
CA PRO A 134 9.33 18.49 12.74
C PRO A 134 8.16 18.79 13.69
N LEU A 135 8.41 19.12 14.94
CA LEU A 135 7.44 19.42 15.99
C LEU A 135 6.53 18.24 16.36
N VAL A 136 5.75 17.72 15.40
CA VAL A 136 4.88 16.55 15.60
C VAL A 136 5.70 15.33 16.01
N GLY A 137 6.85 15.10 15.37
CA GLY A 137 7.78 14.04 15.73
C GLY A 137 8.25 14.12 17.18
N SER A 138 8.56 15.31 17.66
CA SER A 138 8.96 15.53 19.06
C SER A 138 7.84 15.21 20.03
N LEU A 139 6.61 15.62 19.73
CA LEU A 139 5.42 15.29 20.53
C LEU A 139 5.17 13.79 20.55
N MET A 140 5.25 13.11 19.40
CA MET A 140 5.04 11.67 19.30
C MET A 140 6.09 10.89 20.10
N ARG A 141 7.37 11.26 20.01
CA ARG A 141 8.45 10.66 20.82
C ARG A 141 8.22 10.86 22.30
N TRP A 142 7.72 12.02 22.71
CA TRP A 142 7.41 12.31 24.11
C TRP A 142 6.25 11.45 24.63
N LEU A 143 5.15 11.32 23.84
CA LEU A 143 4.01 10.46 24.16
C LEU A 143 4.43 9.00 24.29
N LYS A 144 5.24 8.51 23.36
CA LYS A 144 5.77 7.14 23.38
C LYS A 144 6.59 6.87 24.66
N ARG A 145 7.44 7.79 25.06
CA ARG A 145 8.20 7.66 26.33
C ARG A 145 7.28 7.60 27.53
N ARG A 146 6.20 8.38 27.55
CA ARG A 146 5.22 8.38 28.64
C ARG A 146 4.39 7.09 28.72
N ALA A 147 4.10 6.50 27.58
CA ALA A 147 3.33 5.26 27.52
C ALA A 147 4.13 4.02 27.99
N ASN A 148 5.47 4.12 27.98
CA ASN A 148 6.36 3.02 28.35
C ASN A 148 6.79 3.07 29.84
N THR A 149 6.25 3.97 30.63
CA THR A 149 6.41 4.06 32.10
C THR A 149 5.18 3.58 32.81
#